data_9221824dde5ac0447716fee93c018a01
#
_entry.id   9221824dde5ac0447716fee93c018a01
#
_cell.length_a   1.000
_cell.length_b   1.000
_cell.length_c   1.000
_cell.angle_alpha   90.00
_cell.angle_beta   90.00
_cell.angle_gamma   90.00
#
_symmetry.space_group_name_H-M   'P 1'
#
loop_
_entity.id
_entity.type
_entity.pdbx_description
1 polymer ?
#
loop_
_entity_poly.entity_id
_entity_poly.type
_entity_poly.pdbx_seq_one_letter_code
_entity_poly.pdbx_strand_id
1 'polypeptide(L)'
;MSLNINIPNISVGCEIVQCLPKAMRLADMLGVKLISTLYSDNKVEVVIGEIGQVNQGYQLLVDDTGIALYPSDSRLHGPIRVDFNAGANSHRRKFGGGNGQAIAKAVGVSGAFLPSVLDLTAGLGGDAFVLASLGCEVRLFERNLIISCLLQDGIERATLASQDDYELRDVIRRLIFVEGDSIDALKQITEDDRPDIIYLDPMFPHRKKSAKVKKEMQAFQNIVGGDEDSGALLEHAVNSARYRVVVKRASNAEFLAGLKPTYSLTGKSTRFDIFALRKIPT
;
A
#
# COMPACT_ATOMS: atom_id res chain seq x y z
N MET A 1 10.41 -21.30 0.40
CA MET A 1 9.39 -21.50 -0.65
C MET A 1 9.46 -20.31 -1.58
N SER A 2 9.82 -20.53 -2.85
CA SER A 2 9.84 -19.43 -3.84
C SER A 2 8.39 -19.05 -4.13
N LEU A 3 8.01 -17.85 -3.71
CA LEU A 3 6.76 -17.22 -4.12
C LEU A 3 6.81 -17.13 -5.66
N ASN A 4 6.00 -17.91 -6.34
CA ASN A 4 5.76 -17.76 -7.78
C ASN A 4 4.93 -16.50 -8.00
N ILE A 5 5.56 -15.35 -7.79
CA ILE A 5 4.96 -14.06 -8.12
C ILE A 5 5.09 -13.94 -9.62
N ASN A 6 3.96 -13.97 -10.31
CA ASN A 6 3.91 -13.65 -11.74
C ASN A 6 4.19 -12.15 -11.88
N ILE A 7 5.49 -11.78 -11.75
CA ILE A 7 5.93 -10.39 -11.88
C ILE A 7 5.75 -10.03 -13.35
N PRO A 8 4.91 -9.05 -13.70
CA PRO A 8 4.81 -8.59 -15.07
C PRO A 8 6.21 -8.15 -15.51
N ASN A 9 6.45 -8.18 -16.81
CA ASN A 9 7.74 -7.83 -17.41
C ASN A 9 8.29 -6.51 -16.81
N ILE A 10 9.10 -6.65 -15.75
CA ILE A 10 9.61 -5.54 -14.96
C ILE A 10 11.14 -5.58 -14.91
N SER A 11 11.73 -4.41 -14.89
CA SER A 11 13.16 -4.20 -14.67
C SER A 11 13.40 -3.17 -13.58
N VAL A 12 14.61 -3.14 -13.02
CA VAL A 12 15.08 -2.03 -12.21
C VAL A 12 15.96 -1.13 -13.07
N GLY A 13 15.85 0.17 -12.91
CA GLY A 13 16.67 1.18 -13.59
C GLY A 13 17.35 2.12 -12.60
N CYS A 14 18.48 2.70 -13.03
CA CYS A 14 19.18 3.75 -12.30
C CYS A 14 19.93 4.63 -13.31
N GLU A 15 19.83 5.94 -13.15
CA GLU A 15 20.52 6.91 -14.02
C GLU A 15 21.64 7.66 -13.29
N ILE A 16 21.75 7.49 -11.96
CA ILE A 16 22.67 8.19 -11.07
C ILE A 16 23.60 7.20 -10.40
N VAL A 17 24.92 7.39 -10.55
CA VAL A 17 25.94 6.46 -10.02
C VAL A 17 25.78 6.20 -8.52
N GLN A 18 25.46 7.23 -7.73
CA GLN A 18 25.24 7.11 -6.29
C GLN A 18 24.05 6.19 -5.92
N CYS A 19 23.07 6.06 -6.80
CA CYS A 19 21.88 5.22 -6.58
C CYS A 19 22.10 3.77 -7.03
N LEU A 20 23.18 3.46 -7.75
CA LEU A 20 23.46 2.13 -8.28
C LEU A 20 23.47 1.03 -7.21
N PRO A 21 24.09 1.19 -6.03
CA PRO A 21 24.04 0.15 -5.00
C PRO A 21 22.62 -0.17 -4.50
N LYS A 22 21.74 0.84 -4.43
CA LYS A 22 20.31 0.63 -4.07
C LYS A 22 19.58 -0.10 -5.20
N ALA A 23 19.81 0.28 -6.45
CA ALA A 23 19.21 -0.35 -7.62
C ALA A 23 19.63 -1.82 -7.78
N MET A 24 20.92 -2.13 -7.55
CA MET A 24 21.43 -3.52 -7.58
C MET A 24 20.74 -4.38 -6.53
N ARG A 25 20.70 -3.94 -5.27
CA ARG A 25 20.01 -4.68 -4.20
C ARG A 25 18.54 -4.89 -4.50
N LEU A 26 17.87 -3.89 -5.06
CA LEU A 26 16.46 -3.99 -5.44
C LEU A 26 16.26 -5.01 -6.57
N ALA A 27 17.11 -5.01 -7.60
CA ALA A 27 17.06 -5.96 -8.70
C ALA A 27 17.28 -7.40 -8.21
N ASP A 28 18.27 -7.61 -7.34
CA ASP A 28 18.56 -8.93 -6.74
C ASP A 28 17.40 -9.42 -5.87
N MET A 29 16.84 -8.56 -5.02
CA MET A 29 15.71 -8.90 -4.15
C MET A 29 14.46 -9.30 -4.95
N LEU A 30 14.19 -8.59 -6.05
CA LEU A 30 13.04 -8.86 -6.92
C LEU A 30 13.31 -9.99 -7.92
N GLY A 31 14.56 -10.42 -8.11
CA GLY A 31 14.93 -11.40 -9.12
C GLY A 31 14.74 -10.90 -10.55
N VAL A 32 14.90 -9.60 -10.80
CA VAL A 32 14.67 -8.96 -12.08
C VAL A 32 15.96 -8.34 -12.67
N LYS A 33 15.94 -8.03 -13.97
CA LYS A 33 17.11 -7.41 -14.62
C LYS A 33 17.31 -5.98 -14.15
N LEU A 34 18.56 -5.61 -13.92
CA LEU A 34 19.00 -4.22 -13.84
C LEU A 34 19.30 -3.72 -15.25
N ILE A 35 18.64 -2.65 -15.68
CA ILE A 35 18.82 -2.02 -16.99
C ILE A 35 19.01 -0.53 -16.73
N SER A 36 20.24 -0.05 -16.85
CA SER A 36 20.61 1.31 -16.44
C SER A 36 21.59 1.93 -17.42
N THR A 37 21.40 3.22 -17.65
CA THR A 37 22.39 4.07 -18.31
C THR A 37 22.85 5.09 -17.28
N LEU A 38 24.08 4.98 -16.83
CA LEU A 38 24.62 5.86 -15.80
C LEU A 38 25.29 7.06 -16.42
N TYR A 39 24.99 8.23 -15.89
CA TYR A 39 25.56 9.49 -16.28
C TYR A 39 26.36 10.09 -15.12
N SER A 40 27.54 10.62 -15.43
CA SER A 40 28.29 11.55 -14.59
C SER A 40 28.67 12.76 -15.44
N ASP A 41 28.43 13.95 -14.94
CA ASP A 41 28.70 15.21 -15.65
C ASP A 41 28.15 15.26 -17.08
N ASN A 42 26.91 14.72 -17.29
CA ASN A 42 26.23 14.57 -18.57
C ASN A 42 26.95 13.67 -19.60
N LYS A 43 27.88 12.82 -19.15
CA LYS A 43 28.52 11.80 -19.99
C LYS A 43 28.05 10.42 -19.56
N VAL A 44 27.83 9.52 -20.53
CA VAL A 44 27.53 8.12 -20.27
C VAL A 44 28.77 7.46 -19.70
N GLU A 45 28.70 6.98 -18.45
CA GLU A 45 29.79 6.27 -17.80
C GLU A 45 29.68 4.75 -18.00
N VAL A 46 28.51 4.21 -17.77
CA VAL A 46 28.28 2.75 -17.83
C VAL A 46 26.88 2.47 -18.36
N VAL A 47 26.77 1.47 -19.23
CA VAL A 47 25.51 0.87 -19.64
C VAL A 47 25.43 -0.52 -19.04
N ILE A 48 24.42 -0.79 -18.24
CA ILE A 48 24.17 -2.09 -17.61
C ILE A 48 22.91 -2.68 -18.26
N GLY A 49 23.04 -3.90 -18.79
CA GLY A 49 21.97 -4.57 -19.51
C GLY A 49 21.81 -4.14 -20.97
N GLU A 50 20.99 -4.85 -21.72
CA GLU A 50 20.66 -4.48 -23.10
C GLU A 50 19.64 -3.34 -23.09
N ILE A 51 20.03 -2.18 -23.63
CA ILE A 51 19.12 -1.07 -23.94
C ILE A 51 18.34 -1.47 -25.20
N GLY A 52 17.42 -2.37 -25.06
CA GLY A 52 16.62 -2.82 -26.18
C GLY A 52 15.41 -3.61 -25.72
N GLN A 53 14.25 -3.01 -25.89
CA GLN A 53 12.96 -3.68 -25.87
C GLN A 53 12.40 -4.10 -24.50
N VAL A 54 12.16 -3.17 -23.57
CA VAL A 54 11.01 -3.30 -22.68
C VAL A 54 9.78 -2.78 -23.47
N ASN A 55 9.39 -3.51 -24.51
CA ASN A 55 8.28 -3.08 -25.39
C ASN A 55 6.91 -3.16 -24.71
N GLN A 56 6.80 -3.86 -23.57
CA GLN A 56 5.58 -3.93 -22.74
C GLN A 56 5.98 -4.31 -21.33
N GLY A 57 5.82 -3.40 -20.36
CA GLY A 57 6.15 -3.70 -18.97
C GLY A 57 6.32 -2.43 -18.12
N TYR A 58 7.06 -2.58 -17.05
CA TYR A 58 7.33 -1.53 -16.09
C TYR A 58 8.81 -1.48 -15.72
N GLN A 59 9.27 -0.32 -15.26
CA GLN A 59 10.60 -0.14 -14.69
C GLN A 59 10.50 0.53 -13.32
N LEU A 60 11.12 -0.07 -12.30
CA LEU A 60 11.39 0.61 -11.04
C LEU A 60 12.65 1.45 -11.21
N LEU A 61 12.50 2.75 -11.34
CA LEU A 61 13.62 3.68 -11.44
C LEU A 61 14.02 4.13 -10.03
N VAL A 62 15.31 4.01 -9.75
CA VAL A 62 15.94 4.47 -8.50
C VAL A 62 16.74 5.73 -8.80
N ASP A 63 16.34 6.84 -8.22
CA ASP A 63 17.01 8.14 -8.35
C ASP A 63 17.27 8.77 -6.96
N ASP A 64 17.81 9.97 -6.93
CA ASP A 64 18.07 10.73 -5.70
C ASP A 64 16.80 11.18 -4.96
N THR A 65 15.65 11.11 -5.64
CA THR A 65 14.34 11.39 -5.06
C THR A 65 13.60 10.15 -4.56
N GLY A 66 14.17 8.95 -4.74
CA GLY A 66 13.67 7.67 -4.25
C GLY A 66 13.31 6.68 -5.36
N ILE A 67 12.33 5.81 -5.12
CA ILE A 67 11.88 4.78 -6.07
C ILE A 67 10.57 5.19 -6.69
N ALA A 68 10.46 5.06 -8.02
CA ALA A 68 9.21 5.23 -8.75
C ALA A 68 9.02 4.14 -9.79
N LEU A 69 7.79 3.74 -10.03
CA LEU A 69 7.42 2.77 -11.05
C LEU A 69 6.94 3.47 -12.30
N TYR A 70 7.68 3.30 -13.38
CA TYR A 70 7.38 3.86 -14.70
C TYR A 70 6.80 2.80 -15.64
N PRO A 71 5.74 3.11 -16.40
CA PRO A 71 5.33 2.25 -17.49
C PRO A 71 6.32 2.39 -18.66
N SER A 72 6.56 1.30 -19.40
CA SER A 72 7.38 1.35 -20.62
C SER A 72 6.78 2.26 -21.70
N ASP A 73 5.46 2.40 -21.72
CA ASP A 73 4.76 3.39 -22.55
C ASP A 73 4.29 4.56 -21.70
N SER A 74 4.99 5.67 -21.75
CA SER A 74 4.68 6.91 -21.00
C SER A 74 3.30 7.52 -21.30
N ARG A 75 2.62 7.07 -22.37
CA ARG A 75 1.26 7.49 -22.72
C ARG A 75 0.20 6.82 -21.84
N LEU A 76 0.54 5.74 -21.14
CA LEU A 76 -0.38 5.02 -20.26
C LEU A 76 -0.71 5.86 -19.03
N HIS A 77 0.31 6.24 -18.27
CA HIS A 77 0.20 7.07 -17.07
C HIS A 77 1.58 7.63 -16.66
N GLY A 78 1.62 8.58 -15.76
CA GLY A 78 2.85 9.05 -15.13
C GLY A 78 3.44 8.03 -14.16
N PRO A 79 4.60 8.35 -13.54
CA PRO A 79 5.23 7.48 -12.56
C PRO A 79 4.33 7.26 -11.34
N ILE A 80 4.36 6.04 -10.79
CA ILE A 80 3.71 5.72 -9.52
C ILE A 80 4.76 5.77 -8.43
N ARG A 81 4.55 6.63 -7.44
CA ARG A 81 5.42 6.81 -6.28
C ARG A 81 4.57 6.98 -5.02
N VAL A 82 5.02 6.44 -3.91
CA VAL A 82 4.42 6.76 -2.60
C VAL A 82 5.00 8.08 -2.12
N ASP A 83 4.15 9.04 -1.80
CA ASP A 83 4.56 10.31 -1.22
C ASP A 83 3.62 10.72 -0.08
N PHE A 84 4.13 10.68 1.15
CA PHE A 84 3.37 11.05 2.33
C PHE A 84 3.50 12.53 2.68
N ASN A 85 4.46 13.24 2.09
CA ASN A 85 4.71 14.65 2.38
C ASN A 85 4.02 15.60 1.38
N ALA A 86 3.58 15.12 0.22
CA ALA A 86 3.00 15.96 -0.83
C ALA A 86 1.62 15.46 -1.27
N GLY A 87 0.98 16.25 -2.13
CA GLY A 87 -0.24 15.91 -2.85
C GLY A 87 -1.44 15.61 -1.95
N ALA A 88 -2.18 14.56 -2.28
CA ALA A 88 -3.42 14.18 -1.60
C ALA A 88 -3.20 13.82 -0.12
N ASN A 89 -2.07 13.24 0.24
CA ASN A 89 -1.76 12.84 1.61
C ASN A 89 -1.51 14.05 2.50
N SER A 90 -0.73 15.03 2.04
CA SER A 90 -0.53 16.29 2.76
C SER A 90 -1.84 17.07 2.92
N HIS A 91 -2.67 17.11 1.87
CA HIS A 91 -3.99 17.74 1.95
C HIS A 91 -4.91 17.01 2.94
N ARG A 92 -4.94 15.69 2.95
CA ARG A 92 -5.73 14.88 3.90
C ARG A 92 -5.29 15.09 5.34
N ARG A 93 -3.97 15.19 5.59
CA ARG A 93 -3.42 15.48 6.92
C ARG A 93 -3.90 16.84 7.42
N LYS A 94 -3.81 17.88 6.58
CA LYS A 94 -4.10 19.28 6.98
C LYS A 94 -5.59 19.63 6.97
N PHE A 95 -6.35 19.07 6.04
CA PHE A 95 -7.73 19.48 5.75
C PHE A 95 -8.73 18.31 5.76
N GLY A 96 -8.28 17.10 6.08
CA GLY A 96 -9.15 15.93 6.20
C GLY A 96 -10.20 16.14 7.30
N GLY A 97 -11.39 15.58 7.12
CA GLY A 97 -12.54 15.77 8.03
C GLY A 97 -12.39 15.13 9.43
N GLY A 98 -11.17 14.86 9.90
CA GLY A 98 -10.90 14.30 11.21
C GLY A 98 -11.71 13.01 11.48
N ASN A 99 -12.23 12.85 12.71
CA ASN A 99 -13.05 11.69 13.11
C ASN A 99 -14.39 11.60 12.36
N GLY A 100 -14.78 12.62 11.60
CA GLY A 100 -15.96 12.62 10.74
C GLY A 100 -15.82 11.77 9.47
N GLN A 101 -14.60 11.40 9.08
CA GLN A 101 -14.35 10.57 7.90
C GLN A 101 -14.98 9.19 8.04
N ALA A 102 -15.45 8.64 6.91
CA ALA A 102 -16.10 7.32 6.90
C ALA A 102 -15.16 6.20 7.39
N ILE A 103 -13.87 6.27 7.05
CA ILE A 103 -12.85 5.31 7.52
C ILE A 103 -12.67 5.40 9.04
N ALA A 104 -12.63 6.61 9.61
CA ALA A 104 -12.52 6.82 11.06
C ALA A 104 -13.70 6.18 11.81
N LYS A 105 -14.92 6.40 11.31
CA LYS A 105 -16.14 5.78 11.85
C LYS A 105 -16.11 4.26 11.71
N ALA A 106 -15.63 3.75 10.57
CA ALA A 106 -15.55 2.32 10.32
C ALA A 106 -14.62 1.63 11.31
N VAL A 107 -13.43 2.17 11.56
CA VAL A 107 -12.48 1.61 12.55
C VAL A 107 -12.83 2.00 13.98
N GLY A 108 -13.74 2.96 14.18
CA GLY A 108 -14.25 3.36 15.50
C GLY A 108 -13.38 4.33 16.27
N VAL A 109 -12.63 5.17 15.56
CA VAL A 109 -11.88 6.28 16.17
C VAL A 109 -12.84 7.22 16.91
N SER A 110 -12.53 7.51 18.14
CA SER A 110 -13.24 8.49 18.97
C SER A 110 -12.24 9.29 19.82
N GLY A 111 -12.71 10.33 20.51
CA GLY A 111 -11.85 11.08 21.43
C GLY A 111 -11.31 10.24 22.61
N ALA A 112 -12.01 9.15 22.95
CA ALA A 112 -11.64 8.27 24.05
C ALA A 112 -10.93 6.98 23.59
N PHE A 113 -10.98 6.64 22.28
CA PHE A 113 -10.45 5.39 21.75
C PHE A 113 -9.73 5.60 20.42
N LEU A 114 -8.43 5.35 20.45
CA LEU A 114 -7.54 5.33 19.28
C LEU A 114 -7.09 3.88 19.08
N PRO A 115 -7.73 3.13 18.18
CA PRO A 115 -7.43 1.71 18.02
C PRO A 115 -6.05 1.45 17.41
N SER A 116 -5.44 0.35 17.81
CA SER A 116 -4.38 -0.28 17.02
C SER A 116 -5.00 -0.94 15.79
N VAL A 117 -4.44 -0.68 14.61
CA VAL A 117 -4.95 -1.19 13.34
C VAL A 117 -3.91 -2.06 12.67
N LEU A 118 -4.32 -3.23 12.20
CA LEU A 118 -3.53 -4.09 11.33
C LEU A 118 -4.11 -4.02 9.92
N ASP A 119 -3.42 -3.32 9.01
CA ASP A 119 -3.78 -3.24 7.59
C ASP A 119 -3.07 -4.36 6.83
N LEU A 120 -3.84 -5.34 6.36
CA LEU A 120 -3.31 -6.54 5.69
C LEU A 120 -3.20 -6.38 4.17
N THR A 121 -3.60 -5.23 3.64
CA THR A 121 -3.68 -4.92 2.20
C THR A 121 -3.23 -3.48 1.94
N ALA A 122 -2.08 -3.11 2.49
CA ALA A 122 -1.67 -1.72 2.61
C ALA A 122 -1.56 -0.96 1.28
N GLY A 123 -1.21 -1.65 0.19
CA GLY A 123 -1.02 -1.01 -1.11
C GLY A 123 0.01 0.11 -1.02
N LEU A 124 -0.35 1.31 -1.49
CA LEU A 124 0.50 2.51 -1.40
C LEU A 124 0.36 3.25 -0.05
N GLY A 125 -0.27 2.66 0.95
CA GLY A 125 -0.36 3.18 2.31
C GLY A 125 -1.33 4.35 2.52
N GLY A 126 -2.19 4.65 1.55
CA GLY A 126 -3.04 5.84 1.59
C GLY A 126 -4.05 5.85 2.74
N ASP A 127 -4.75 4.74 2.98
CA ASP A 127 -5.72 4.63 4.07
C ASP A 127 -5.02 4.51 5.43
N ALA A 128 -3.92 3.76 5.49
CA ALA A 128 -3.08 3.67 6.68
C ALA A 128 -2.55 5.03 7.13
N PHE A 129 -2.10 5.87 6.18
CA PHE A 129 -1.66 7.24 6.48
C PHE A 129 -2.80 8.10 7.06
N VAL A 130 -4.02 7.95 6.54
CA VAL A 130 -5.19 8.65 7.11
C VAL A 130 -5.44 8.18 8.55
N LEU A 131 -5.41 6.88 8.82
CA LEU A 131 -5.61 6.33 10.16
C LEU A 131 -4.51 6.77 11.12
N ALA A 132 -3.24 6.76 10.69
CA ALA A 132 -2.11 7.26 11.48
C ALA A 132 -2.23 8.77 11.76
N SER A 133 -2.74 9.56 10.81
CA SER A 133 -3.03 10.99 11.00
C SER A 133 -4.14 11.26 12.03
N LEU A 134 -5.03 10.29 12.23
CA LEU A 134 -6.08 10.34 13.25
C LEU A 134 -5.59 9.86 14.64
N GLY A 135 -4.34 9.41 14.73
CA GLY A 135 -3.71 8.97 15.96
C GLY A 135 -3.64 7.46 16.17
N CYS A 136 -4.15 6.65 15.24
CA CYS A 136 -4.04 5.20 15.31
C CYS A 136 -2.60 4.73 15.10
N GLU A 137 -2.15 3.72 15.83
CA GLU A 137 -0.99 2.93 15.45
C GLU A 137 -1.41 1.95 14.35
N VAL A 138 -0.70 1.94 13.22
CA VAL A 138 -1.05 1.12 12.06
C VAL A 138 0.13 0.26 11.66
N ARG A 139 -0.02 -1.07 11.78
CA ARG A 139 0.89 -2.04 11.19
C ARG A 139 0.42 -2.36 9.79
N LEU A 140 1.36 -2.36 8.82
CA LEU A 140 1.09 -2.45 7.39
C LEU A 140 1.70 -3.72 6.82
N PHE A 141 0.88 -4.53 6.15
CA PHE A 141 1.34 -5.65 5.34
C PHE A 141 1.02 -5.39 3.88
N GLU A 142 2.01 -5.62 3.00
CA GLU A 142 1.84 -5.61 1.56
C GLU A 142 2.59 -6.80 0.96
N ARG A 143 1.85 -7.72 0.34
CA ARG A 143 2.41 -8.96 -0.19
C ARG A 143 3.09 -8.81 -1.54
N ASN A 144 2.68 -7.81 -2.33
CA ASN A 144 3.30 -7.55 -3.62
C ASN A 144 4.64 -6.85 -3.42
N LEU A 145 5.75 -7.52 -3.76
CA LEU A 145 7.10 -7.01 -3.53
C LEU A 145 7.36 -5.66 -4.19
N ILE A 146 6.79 -5.40 -5.37
CA ILE A 146 6.99 -4.12 -6.09
C ILE A 146 6.33 -2.99 -5.31
N ILE A 147 5.10 -3.22 -4.85
CA ILE A 147 4.33 -2.23 -4.08
C ILE A 147 4.95 -2.04 -2.69
N SER A 148 5.39 -3.13 -2.07
CA SER A 148 6.12 -3.12 -0.81
C SER A 148 7.37 -2.22 -0.88
N CYS A 149 8.18 -2.35 -1.95
CA CYS A 149 9.34 -1.49 -2.18
C CYS A 149 8.97 -0.01 -2.31
N LEU A 150 7.90 0.31 -3.04
CA LEU A 150 7.42 1.69 -3.18
C LEU A 150 6.92 2.25 -1.84
N LEU A 151 6.18 1.43 -1.07
CA LEU A 151 5.65 1.82 0.24
C LEU A 151 6.78 2.07 1.25
N GLN A 152 7.74 1.14 1.33
CA GLN A 152 8.89 1.27 2.21
C GLN A 152 9.73 2.50 1.87
N ASP A 153 10.05 2.71 0.58
CA ASP A 153 10.77 3.91 0.12
C ASP A 153 10.00 5.20 0.49
N GLY A 154 8.67 5.20 0.35
CA GLY A 154 7.82 6.32 0.74
C GLY A 154 7.88 6.63 2.24
N ILE A 155 7.86 5.60 3.09
CA ILE A 155 7.99 5.73 4.55
C ILE A 155 9.40 6.25 4.91
N GLU A 156 10.46 5.69 4.32
CA GLU A 156 11.84 6.12 4.54
C GLU A 156 12.04 7.61 4.19
N ARG A 157 11.56 8.04 3.00
CA ARG A 157 11.65 9.44 2.57
C ARG A 157 10.84 10.37 3.47
N ALA A 158 9.63 9.96 3.87
CA ALA A 158 8.81 10.75 4.78
C ALA A 158 9.45 10.85 6.17
N THR A 159 10.12 9.79 6.65
CA THR A 159 10.88 9.81 7.89
C THR A 159 12.00 10.85 7.84
N LEU A 160 12.77 10.87 6.74
CA LEU A 160 13.83 11.87 6.55
C LEU A 160 13.25 13.30 6.47
N ALA A 161 12.18 13.50 5.69
CA ALA A 161 11.54 14.79 5.52
C ALA A 161 10.86 15.31 6.80
N SER A 162 10.55 14.42 7.74
CA SER A 162 9.88 14.78 9.00
C SER A 162 10.81 15.35 10.09
N GLN A 163 12.11 15.50 9.81
CA GLN A 163 13.06 16.02 10.80
C GLN A 163 12.66 17.41 11.32
N ASP A 164 12.13 18.26 10.43
CA ASP A 164 11.65 19.62 10.74
C ASP A 164 10.11 19.75 10.74
N ASP A 165 9.35 18.67 10.55
CA ASP A 165 7.88 18.63 10.59
C ASP A 165 7.42 17.66 11.70
N TYR A 166 7.18 18.19 12.89
CA TYR A 166 6.77 17.42 14.07
C TYR A 166 5.44 16.68 13.86
N GLU A 167 4.48 17.29 13.16
CA GLU A 167 3.20 16.65 12.87
C GLU A 167 3.37 15.46 11.91
N LEU A 168 4.17 15.62 10.86
CA LEU A 168 4.49 14.52 9.94
C LEU A 168 5.23 13.40 10.67
N ARG A 169 6.20 13.75 11.50
CA ARG A 169 6.96 12.79 12.28
C ARG A 169 6.07 11.93 13.18
N ASP A 170 5.10 12.55 13.85
CA ASP A 170 4.16 11.85 14.70
C ASP A 170 3.25 10.90 13.91
N VAL A 171 2.85 11.27 12.70
CA VAL A 171 2.09 10.40 11.80
C VAL A 171 2.95 9.23 11.33
N ILE A 172 4.16 9.50 10.81
CA ILE A 172 5.03 8.46 10.25
C ILE A 172 5.47 7.45 11.31
N ARG A 173 5.71 7.88 12.55
CA ARG A 173 6.06 6.97 13.66
C ARG A 173 4.95 5.96 14.01
N ARG A 174 3.71 6.24 13.64
CA ARG A 174 2.56 5.33 13.82
C ARG A 174 2.39 4.36 12.65
N LEU A 175 3.12 4.55 11.55
CA LEU A 175 3.14 3.62 10.41
C LEU A 175 4.27 2.62 10.60
N ILE A 176 3.94 1.37 10.86
CA ILE A 176 4.89 0.29 11.10
C ILE A 176 4.77 -0.71 9.96
N PHE A 177 5.70 -0.62 9.00
CA PHE A 177 5.75 -1.59 7.91
C PHE A 177 6.31 -2.92 8.43
N VAL A 178 5.63 -4.02 8.12
CA VAL A 178 6.00 -5.38 8.53
C VAL A 178 6.20 -6.23 7.27
N GLU A 179 7.40 -6.74 7.09
CA GLU A 179 7.71 -7.68 6.01
C GLU A 179 7.11 -9.06 6.31
N GLY A 180 6.62 -9.75 5.26
CA GLY A 180 6.15 -11.11 5.35
C GLY A 180 4.72 -11.32 4.86
N ASP A 181 4.29 -12.58 4.93
CA ASP A 181 2.92 -12.96 4.57
C ASP A 181 1.94 -12.63 5.69
N SER A 182 0.87 -11.93 5.34
CA SER A 182 -0.14 -11.48 6.30
C SER A 182 -0.92 -12.65 6.93
N ILE A 183 -1.17 -13.75 6.20
CA ILE A 183 -1.86 -14.91 6.73
C ILE A 183 -0.97 -15.64 7.74
N ASP A 184 0.32 -15.77 7.45
CA ASP A 184 1.26 -16.40 8.37
C ASP A 184 1.45 -15.55 9.63
N ALA A 185 1.47 -14.23 9.50
CA ALA A 185 1.48 -13.32 10.64
C ALA A 185 0.22 -13.48 11.52
N LEU A 186 -0.97 -13.57 10.89
CA LEU A 186 -2.23 -13.77 11.61
C LEU A 186 -2.27 -15.07 12.40
N LYS A 187 -1.69 -16.16 11.88
CA LYS A 187 -1.62 -17.47 12.58
C LYS A 187 -0.75 -17.42 13.83
N GLN A 188 0.18 -16.46 13.91
CA GLN A 188 1.11 -16.32 15.04
C GLN A 188 0.63 -15.32 16.10
N ILE A 189 -0.46 -14.58 15.84
CA ILE A 189 -1.02 -13.63 16.80
C ILE A 189 -1.52 -14.36 18.04
N THR A 190 -0.98 -13.99 19.20
CA THR A 190 -1.47 -14.43 20.50
C THR A 190 -2.65 -13.58 20.96
N GLU A 191 -3.37 -14.01 22.03
CA GLU A 191 -4.51 -13.23 22.55
C GLU A 191 -4.09 -11.82 23.00
N ASP A 192 -2.89 -11.68 23.56
CA ASP A 192 -2.36 -10.40 24.06
C ASP A 192 -1.94 -9.47 22.92
N ASP A 193 -1.49 -10.03 21.80
CA ASP A 193 -1.01 -9.28 20.62
C ASP A 193 -2.11 -8.94 19.61
N ARG A 194 -3.36 -9.32 19.88
CA ARG A 194 -4.48 -9.04 18.97
C ARG A 194 -4.62 -7.54 18.71
N PRO A 195 -4.60 -7.13 17.44
CA PRO A 195 -4.91 -5.75 17.07
C PRO A 195 -6.37 -5.44 17.42
N ASP A 196 -6.66 -4.22 17.78
CA ASP A 196 -8.03 -3.79 18.02
C ASP A 196 -8.89 -3.94 16.78
N ILE A 197 -8.34 -3.55 15.65
CA ILE A 197 -9.00 -3.57 14.33
C ILE A 197 -8.10 -4.26 13.30
N ILE A 198 -8.69 -5.11 12.47
CA ILE A 198 -8.05 -5.55 11.21
C ILE A 198 -8.76 -4.86 10.06
N TYR A 199 -7.95 -4.24 9.18
CA TYR A 199 -8.42 -3.51 8.01
C TYR A 199 -8.03 -4.23 6.72
N LEU A 200 -8.98 -4.32 5.78
CA LEU A 200 -8.83 -4.97 4.48
C LEU A 200 -9.36 -4.06 3.38
N ASP A 201 -8.56 -3.81 2.36
CA ASP A 201 -8.97 -3.20 1.07
C ASP A 201 -8.47 -4.07 -0.09
N PRO A 202 -8.93 -5.34 -0.18
CA PRO A 202 -8.46 -6.26 -1.19
C PRO A 202 -8.81 -5.75 -2.58
N MET A 203 -7.85 -5.84 -3.50
CA MET A 203 -8.06 -5.45 -4.88
C MET A 203 -8.87 -6.50 -5.64
N PHE A 204 -10.00 -6.06 -6.17
CA PHE A 204 -10.83 -6.90 -7.04
C PHE A 204 -10.67 -6.49 -8.50
N PRO A 205 -10.62 -7.47 -9.42
CA PRO A 205 -10.72 -7.17 -10.83
C PRO A 205 -12.08 -6.49 -11.09
N HIS A 206 -12.06 -5.22 -11.46
CA HIS A 206 -13.29 -4.51 -11.83
C HIS A 206 -13.93 -5.18 -13.04
N ARG A 207 -15.24 -5.52 -12.93
CA ARG A 207 -16.05 -5.84 -14.11
C ARG A 207 -15.95 -4.67 -15.09
N LYS A 208 -15.72 -4.98 -16.38
CA LYS A 208 -15.40 -4.10 -17.53
C LYS A 208 -16.32 -2.87 -17.78
N LYS A 209 -17.16 -2.44 -16.85
CA LYS A 209 -18.22 -1.44 -17.08
C LYS A 209 -18.23 -0.22 -16.17
N SER A 210 -17.19 0.08 -15.38
CA SER A 210 -17.14 1.36 -14.70
C SER A 210 -16.23 2.33 -15.45
N ALA A 211 -16.83 3.42 -15.95
CA ALA A 211 -16.14 4.49 -16.63
C ALA A 211 -15.03 5.10 -15.75
N LYS A 212 -13.84 5.25 -16.34
CA LYS A 212 -12.70 6.04 -15.82
C LYS A 212 -12.17 5.63 -14.44
N VAL A 213 -11.81 4.36 -14.26
CA VAL A 213 -10.70 4.06 -13.36
C VAL A 213 -9.48 4.82 -13.91
N LYS A 214 -8.83 5.64 -13.08
CA LYS A 214 -7.62 6.34 -13.52
C LYS A 214 -6.66 5.31 -14.10
N LYS A 215 -6.00 5.61 -15.22
CA LYS A 215 -5.06 4.69 -15.89
C LYS A 215 -4.00 4.13 -14.94
N GLU A 216 -3.55 4.94 -13.97
CA GLU A 216 -2.64 4.55 -12.89
C GLU A 216 -3.21 3.42 -12.03
N MET A 217 -4.50 3.45 -11.69
CA MET A 217 -5.15 2.40 -10.90
C MET A 217 -5.30 1.10 -11.68
N GLN A 218 -5.52 1.17 -12.99
CA GLN A 218 -5.55 -0.03 -13.87
C GLN A 218 -4.16 -0.67 -13.95
N ALA A 219 -3.12 0.16 -14.09
CA ALA A 219 -1.74 -0.30 -14.08
C ALA A 219 -1.39 -0.99 -12.74
N PHE A 220 -1.79 -0.37 -11.63
CA PHE A 220 -1.62 -0.91 -10.30
C PHE A 220 -2.30 -2.28 -10.14
N GLN A 221 -3.53 -2.43 -10.62
CA GLN A 221 -4.25 -3.71 -10.62
C GLN A 221 -3.56 -4.80 -11.45
N ASN A 222 -2.97 -4.44 -12.59
CA ASN A 222 -2.22 -5.38 -13.42
C ASN A 222 -0.95 -5.88 -12.74
N ILE A 223 -0.34 -5.08 -11.86
CA ILE A 223 0.88 -5.42 -11.12
C ILE A 223 0.56 -6.22 -9.88
N VAL A 224 -0.47 -5.84 -9.14
CA VAL A 224 -0.84 -6.50 -7.87
C VAL A 224 -1.54 -7.84 -8.12
N GLY A 225 -2.28 -7.96 -9.24
CA GLY A 225 -3.11 -9.14 -9.50
C GLY A 225 -4.43 -9.11 -8.72
N GLY A 226 -5.16 -10.21 -8.76
CA GLY A 226 -6.41 -10.39 -7.98
C GLY A 226 -6.13 -11.04 -6.63
N ASP A 227 -6.92 -10.68 -5.63
CA ASP A 227 -6.87 -11.29 -4.30
C ASP A 227 -7.83 -12.49 -4.24
N GLU A 228 -7.47 -13.61 -4.93
CA GLU A 228 -8.30 -14.82 -4.98
C GLU A 228 -8.46 -15.49 -3.61
N ASP A 229 -7.50 -15.29 -2.70
CA ASP A 229 -7.47 -15.78 -1.33
C ASP A 229 -8.11 -14.84 -0.29
N SER A 230 -8.72 -13.76 -0.75
CA SER A 230 -9.31 -12.74 0.13
C SER A 230 -10.40 -13.27 1.06
N GLY A 231 -11.06 -14.38 0.70
CA GLY A 231 -12.01 -15.08 1.56
C GLY A 231 -11.34 -15.73 2.77
N ALA A 232 -10.23 -16.45 2.55
CA ALA A 232 -9.43 -17.05 3.62
C ALA A 232 -8.81 -15.96 4.50
N LEU A 233 -8.33 -14.88 3.90
CA LEU A 233 -7.79 -13.74 4.65
C LEU A 233 -8.84 -13.12 5.58
N LEU A 234 -10.10 -12.96 5.12
CA LEU A 234 -11.19 -12.46 5.97
C LEU A 234 -11.49 -13.39 7.14
N GLU A 235 -11.51 -14.71 6.92
CA GLU A 235 -11.75 -15.69 7.99
C GLU A 235 -10.65 -15.61 9.06
N HIS A 236 -9.37 -15.59 8.67
CA HIS A 236 -8.26 -15.42 9.59
C HIS A 236 -8.34 -14.06 10.32
N ALA A 237 -8.69 -12.98 9.63
CA ALA A 237 -8.85 -11.67 10.22
C ALA A 237 -9.94 -11.64 11.30
N VAL A 238 -11.11 -12.25 11.05
CA VAL A 238 -12.21 -12.34 12.04
C VAL A 238 -11.77 -13.08 13.28
N ASN A 239 -10.95 -14.13 13.16
CA ASN A 239 -10.46 -14.91 14.28
C ASN A 239 -9.34 -14.19 15.07
N SER A 240 -8.69 -13.18 14.48
CA SER A 240 -7.50 -12.53 15.06
C SER A 240 -7.76 -11.10 15.57
N ALA A 241 -8.82 -10.43 15.15
CA ALA A 241 -9.15 -9.08 15.61
C ALA A 241 -9.76 -9.09 17.02
N ARG A 242 -9.50 -8.03 17.81
CA ARG A 242 -10.09 -7.87 19.14
C ARG A 242 -11.53 -7.38 19.10
N TYR A 243 -11.82 -6.32 18.32
CA TYR A 243 -13.14 -5.67 18.32
C TYR A 243 -13.88 -5.81 17.01
N ARG A 244 -13.20 -5.65 15.85
CA ARG A 244 -13.85 -5.78 14.55
C ARG A 244 -12.86 -5.96 13.40
N VAL A 245 -13.41 -6.48 12.29
CA VAL A 245 -12.75 -6.42 10.99
C VAL A 245 -13.51 -5.41 10.12
N VAL A 246 -12.77 -4.58 9.40
CA VAL A 246 -13.31 -3.57 8.47
C VAL A 246 -12.84 -3.91 7.07
N VAL A 247 -13.77 -4.11 6.15
CA VAL A 247 -13.49 -4.39 4.74
C VAL A 247 -13.96 -3.23 3.89
N LYS A 248 -13.05 -2.57 3.20
CA LYS A 248 -13.39 -1.50 2.25
C LYS A 248 -13.80 -2.10 0.91
N ARG A 249 -14.87 -1.56 0.32
CA ARG A 249 -15.44 -2.01 -0.95
C ARG A 249 -15.93 -0.82 -1.77
N ALA A 250 -16.07 -1.03 -3.08
CA ALA A 250 -16.92 -0.13 -3.87
C ALA A 250 -18.36 -0.22 -3.36
N SER A 251 -19.10 0.90 -3.39
CA SER A 251 -20.45 0.98 -2.81
C SER A 251 -21.43 -0.06 -3.34
N ASN A 252 -21.25 -0.49 -4.59
CA ASN A 252 -22.08 -1.46 -5.31
C ASN A 252 -21.45 -2.85 -5.46
N ALA A 253 -20.29 -3.11 -4.83
CA ALA A 253 -19.62 -4.40 -4.91
C ALA A 253 -20.35 -5.45 -4.06
N GLU A 254 -20.22 -6.72 -4.44
CA GLU A 254 -20.68 -7.83 -3.61
C GLU A 254 -19.89 -7.89 -2.29
N PHE A 255 -20.42 -8.53 -1.28
CA PHE A 255 -19.69 -8.76 -0.04
C PHE A 255 -18.46 -9.64 -0.26
N LEU A 256 -17.42 -9.40 0.49
CA LEU A 256 -16.20 -10.19 0.41
C LEU A 256 -16.50 -11.66 0.70
N ALA A 257 -16.08 -12.56 -0.18
CA ALA A 257 -16.38 -14.00 -0.11
C ALA A 257 -17.88 -14.34 0.07
N GLY A 258 -18.79 -13.43 -0.31
CA GLY A 258 -20.23 -13.59 -0.09
C GLY A 258 -20.67 -13.48 1.39
N LEU A 259 -19.74 -13.19 2.31
CA LEU A 259 -20.03 -13.12 3.75
C LEU A 259 -20.70 -11.79 4.11
N LYS A 260 -21.88 -11.88 4.71
CA LYS A 260 -22.64 -10.70 5.14
C LYS A 260 -22.01 -10.08 6.38
N PRO A 261 -21.64 -8.78 6.35
CA PRO A 261 -21.13 -8.08 7.53
C PRO A 261 -22.22 -7.87 8.60
N THR A 262 -21.80 -7.52 9.81
CA THR A 262 -22.72 -7.12 10.88
C THR A 262 -23.51 -5.88 10.47
N TYR A 263 -22.82 -4.90 9.88
CA TYR A 263 -23.44 -3.71 9.26
C TYR A 263 -22.45 -3.09 8.26
N SER A 264 -22.95 -2.14 7.47
CA SER A 264 -22.12 -1.40 6.49
C SER A 264 -22.30 0.10 6.64
N LEU A 265 -21.21 0.84 6.44
CA LEU A 265 -21.22 2.29 6.28
C LEU A 265 -21.07 2.60 4.79
N THR A 266 -22.16 2.98 4.14
CA THR A 266 -22.19 3.21 2.70
C THR A 266 -22.05 4.70 2.40
N GLY A 267 -21.03 5.04 1.61
CA GLY A 267 -20.82 6.36 1.03
C GLY A 267 -21.20 6.39 -0.46
N LYS A 268 -20.90 7.48 -1.14
CA LYS A 268 -21.24 7.67 -2.56
C LYS A 268 -20.53 6.67 -3.48
N SER A 269 -19.26 6.40 -3.26
CA SER A 269 -18.43 5.53 -4.10
C SER A 269 -17.81 4.37 -3.33
N THR A 270 -17.75 4.47 -2.02
CA THR A 270 -17.07 3.53 -1.13
C THR A 270 -18.02 3.07 -0.05
N ARG A 271 -17.92 1.80 0.31
CA ARG A 271 -18.62 1.17 1.43
C ARG A 271 -17.59 0.52 2.34
N PHE A 272 -17.81 0.59 3.65
CA PHE A 272 -17.05 -0.16 4.65
C PHE A 272 -17.99 -1.21 5.24
N ASP A 273 -17.66 -2.47 5.05
CA ASP A 273 -18.37 -3.61 5.62
C ASP A 273 -17.71 -3.97 6.96
N ILE A 274 -18.48 -3.95 8.04
CA ILE A 274 -17.98 -4.12 9.39
C ILE A 274 -18.44 -5.46 9.97
N PHE A 275 -17.48 -6.30 10.35
CA PHE A 275 -17.69 -7.53 11.10
C PHE A 275 -17.36 -7.22 12.56
N ALA A 276 -18.41 -6.90 13.36
CA ALA A 276 -18.27 -6.54 14.76
C ALA A 276 -18.17 -7.80 15.62
N LEU A 277 -17.09 -7.90 16.43
CA LEU A 277 -16.79 -9.03 17.28
C LEU A 277 -17.10 -8.71 18.75
N ARG A 278 -16.69 -7.52 19.20
CA ARG A 278 -16.90 -7.01 20.54
C ARG A 278 -17.26 -5.52 20.49
N LYS A 279 -17.88 -5.02 21.57
CA LYS A 279 -18.15 -3.58 21.71
C LYS A 279 -16.83 -2.83 21.85
N ILE A 280 -16.69 -1.76 21.08
CA ILE A 280 -15.55 -0.84 21.20
C ILE A 280 -15.65 -0.08 22.53
N PRO A 281 -14.52 0.19 23.22
CA PRO A 281 -14.48 1.06 24.38
C PRO A 281 -15.07 2.45 24.07
N THR A 282 -15.83 2.99 24.99
CA THR A 282 -16.50 4.30 24.88
C THR A 282 -15.82 5.32 25.78
#